data_16082eaedd6e95521d483b188d353c9c
#
_entry.id   16082eaedd6e95521d483b188d353c9c
#
_cell.length_a   1.000
_cell.length_b   1.000
_cell.length_c   1.000
_cell.angle_alpha   90.00
_cell.angle_beta   90.00
_cell.angle_gamma   90.00
#
_symmetry.space_group_name_H-M   'P 1'
#
loop_
_entity.id
_entity.type
_entity.pdbx_description
1 polymer ?
#
loop_
_entity_poly.entity_id
_entity_poly.type
_entity_poly.pdbx_seq_one_letter_code
_entity_poly.pdbx_strand_id
1 'polypeptide(L)'
;NKKEKLPSKEMGLQLYSIRTLIGNPELYAKNHVEVFKKLKSYGYTSVEAANYKEGKFYGVSPKQYLKDVTDAGLVSLSSHTSHRLSADELKNHDFTNALKWWKEAIKAHKEAGLTYIVTPSDHFPKSLEEAKTLCDYHNEVGKLCKEAGIIYGYHNHSFEFKKIDNSDVVWYDYFLQNTKPEFVFFQMDVYWCMM
;
A
#
# COMPACT_ATOMS: atom_id res chain seq x y z
N ASN A 1 -0.85 -7.34 43.34
CA ASN A 1 -0.89 -8.00 42.02
C ASN A 1 -1.40 -7.01 40.97
N LYS A 2 -0.51 -6.21 40.35
CA LYS A 2 -0.84 -5.49 39.12
C LYS A 2 -0.96 -6.55 38.02
N LYS A 3 -2.17 -6.86 37.57
CA LYS A 3 -2.36 -7.58 36.31
C LYS A 3 -1.75 -6.72 35.20
N GLU A 4 -0.66 -7.14 34.63
CA GLU A 4 -0.15 -6.57 33.38
C GLU A 4 -1.28 -6.65 32.36
N LYS A 5 -1.75 -5.47 31.93
CA LYS A 5 -2.74 -5.37 30.87
C LYS A 5 -2.00 -5.80 29.60
N LEU A 6 -2.31 -6.99 29.08
CA LEU A 6 -1.84 -7.39 27.75
C LEU A 6 -2.16 -6.25 26.78
N PRO A 7 -1.23 -5.88 25.89
CA PRO A 7 -1.51 -4.85 24.89
C PRO A 7 -2.76 -5.26 24.11
N SER A 8 -3.67 -4.32 23.90
CA SER A 8 -4.86 -4.56 23.09
C SER A 8 -4.39 -4.99 21.69
N LYS A 9 -4.85 -6.15 21.24
CA LYS A 9 -4.58 -6.60 19.87
C LYS A 9 -5.23 -5.62 18.91
N GLU A 10 -4.43 -4.91 18.13
CA GLU A 10 -4.92 -4.11 17.03
C GLU A 10 -5.22 -5.02 15.84
N MET A 11 -6.35 -4.79 15.20
CA MET A 11 -6.80 -5.57 14.06
C MET A 11 -7.24 -4.64 12.95
N GLY A 12 -6.53 -4.67 11.82
CA GLY A 12 -6.85 -3.92 10.62
C GLY A 12 -7.59 -4.77 9.59
N LEU A 13 -8.42 -4.13 8.77
CA LEU A 13 -9.03 -4.76 7.60
C LEU A 13 -8.58 -4.07 6.33
N GLN A 14 -8.09 -4.87 5.36
CA GLN A 14 -7.91 -4.42 3.99
C GLN A 14 -9.28 -4.34 3.30
N LEU A 15 -9.69 -3.12 2.90
CA LEU A 15 -11.02 -2.85 2.35
C LEU A 15 -11.29 -3.54 1.01
N TYR A 16 -10.25 -3.98 0.30
CA TYR A 16 -10.41 -4.79 -0.91
C TYR A 16 -11.11 -6.13 -0.62
N SER A 17 -10.95 -6.67 0.59
CA SER A 17 -11.62 -7.91 1.01
C SER A 17 -13.14 -7.80 1.03
N ILE A 18 -13.65 -6.57 1.18
CA ILE A 18 -15.10 -6.26 1.17
C ILE A 18 -15.48 -5.32 0.01
N ARG A 19 -14.72 -5.37 -1.08
CA ARG A 19 -14.92 -4.52 -2.26
C ARG A 19 -16.31 -4.61 -2.89
N THR A 20 -17.00 -5.72 -2.71
CA THR A 20 -18.38 -5.87 -3.16
C THR A 20 -19.37 -4.97 -2.41
N LEU A 21 -18.99 -4.47 -1.24
CA LEU A 21 -19.80 -3.58 -0.41
C LEU A 21 -19.41 -2.11 -0.57
N ILE A 22 -18.11 -1.81 -0.72
CA ILE A 22 -17.59 -0.43 -0.73
C ILE A 22 -16.47 -0.17 -1.76
N GLY A 23 -16.20 -1.08 -2.68
CA GLY A 23 -14.99 -1.07 -3.53
C GLY A 23 -14.97 -0.01 -4.63
N ASN A 24 -16.02 0.70 -4.89
CA ASN A 24 -16.11 1.79 -5.87
C ASN A 24 -16.83 3.02 -5.27
N PRO A 25 -16.78 4.19 -5.93
CA PRO A 25 -17.39 5.41 -5.41
C PRO A 25 -18.89 5.31 -5.13
N GLU A 26 -19.66 4.63 -5.97
CA GLU A 26 -21.09 4.47 -5.80
C GLU A 26 -21.44 3.61 -4.58
N LEU A 27 -20.81 2.43 -4.47
CA LEU A 27 -20.98 1.55 -3.33
C LEU A 27 -20.49 2.19 -2.03
N TYR A 28 -19.36 2.91 -2.09
CA TYR A 28 -18.83 3.63 -0.94
C TYR A 28 -19.82 4.71 -0.46
N ALA A 29 -20.29 5.56 -1.35
CA ALA A 29 -21.26 6.62 -1.00
C ALA A 29 -22.52 6.06 -0.33
N LYS A 30 -22.98 4.90 -0.78
CA LYS A 30 -24.18 4.23 -0.26
C LYS A 30 -23.95 3.53 1.08
N ASN A 31 -22.81 2.88 1.28
CA ASN A 31 -22.66 1.84 2.30
C ASN A 31 -21.62 2.16 3.38
N HIS A 32 -20.70 3.12 3.18
CA HIS A 32 -19.52 3.28 4.06
C HIS A 32 -19.88 3.48 5.54
N VAL A 33 -20.92 4.26 5.83
CA VAL A 33 -21.31 4.56 7.22
C VAL A 33 -21.67 3.27 7.97
N GLU A 34 -22.52 2.44 7.38
CA GLU A 34 -22.94 1.18 7.99
C GLU A 34 -21.81 0.16 8.03
N VAL A 35 -21.06 0.04 6.94
CA VAL A 35 -19.91 -0.88 6.85
C VAL A 35 -18.86 -0.56 7.90
N PHE A 36 -18.43 0.69 8.02
CA PHE A 36 -17.41 1.08 9.01
C PHE A 36 -17.89 0.91 10.44
N LYS A 37 -19.14 1.26 10.73
CA LYS A 37 -19.76 1.01 12.04
C LYS A 37 -19.76 -0.48 12.38
N LYS A 38 -20.10 -1.33 11.42
CA LYS A 38 -20.11 -2.77 11.57
C LYS A 38 -18.71 -3.35 11.81
N LEU A 39 -17.71 -2.89 11.06
CA LEU A 39 -16.30 -3.26 11.28
C LEU A 39 -15.86 -2.91 12.71
N LYS A 40 -16.19 -1.72 13.18
CA LYS A 40 -15.90 -1.32 14.55
C LYS A 40 -16.56 -2.22 15.57
N SER A 41 -17.82 -2.60 15.36
CA SER A 41 -18.57 -3.50 16.25
C SER A 41 -17.97 -4.92 16.30
N TYR A 42 -17.28 -5.35 15.24
CA TYR A 42 -16.55 -6.62 15.19
C TYR A 42 -15.15 -6.57 15.83
N GLY A 43 -14.75 -5.43 16.34
CA GLY A 43 -13.47 -5.26 17.03
C GLY A 43 -12.31 -4.81 16.13
N TYR A 44 -12.56 -4.48 14.85
CA TYR A 44 -11.53 -3.86 14.02
C TYR A 44 -11.17 -2.48 14.57
N THR A 45 -9.89 -2.14 14.50
CA THR A 45 -9.33 -0.87 15.00
C THR A 45 -8.91 0.06 13.88
N SER A 46 -8.58 -0.49 12.71
CA SER A 46 -8.07 0.27 11.57
C SER A 46 -8.51 -0.32 10.23
N VAL A 47 -8.36 0.47 9.18
CA VAL A 47 -8.63 0.03 7.80
C VAL A 47 -7.45 0.38 6.90
N GLU A 48 -7.28 -0.45 5.86
CA GLU A 48 -6.38 -0.20 4.75
C GLU A 48 -7.20 0.05 3.48
N ALA A 49 -7.08 1.25 2.91
CA ALA A 49 -7.78 1.62 1.69
C ALA A 49 -7.23 0.87 0.47
N ALA A 50 -8.06 0.68 -0.56
CA ALA A 50 -7.68 0.03 -1.82
C ALA A 50 -8.29 0.70 -3.06
N ASN A 51 -8.66 1.96 -2.96
CA ASN A 51 -9.23 2.73 -4.07
C ASN A 51 -8.78 4.19 -4.01
N TYR A 52 -7.48 4.40 -4.28
CA TYR A 52 -6.96 5.75 -4.54
C TYR A 52 -6.94 6.00 -6.05
N LYS A 53 -7.54 7.10 -6.47
CA LYS A 53 -7.52 7.52 -7.87
C LYS A 53 -7.59 9.04 -7.97
N GLU A 54 -6.64 9.65 -8.70
CA GLU A 54 -6.65 11.09 -9.04
C GLU A 54 -6.90 12.01 -7.84
N GLY A 55 -6.18 11.78 -6.75
CA GLY A 55 -6.28 12.59 -5.53
C GLY A 55 -7.47 12.27 -4.63
N LYS A 56 -8.25 11.24 -4.92
CA LYS A 56 -9.45 10.84 -4.16
C LYS A 56 -9.36 9.41 -3.66
N PHE A 57 -10.04 9.13 -2.55
CA PHE A 57 -10.26 7.79 -2.01
C PHE A 57 -11.74 7.44 -2.16
N TYR A 58 -12.05 6.35 -2.86
CA TYR A 58 -13.45 5.96 -3.12
C TYR A 58 -14.33 7.09 -3.67
N GLY A 59 -13.73 8.01 -4.45
CA GLY A 59 -14.42 9.13 -5.06
C GLY A 59 -14.60 10.35 -4.16
N VAL A 60 -14.26 10.30 -2.88
CA VAL A 60 -14.32 11.43 -1.95
C VAL A 60 -12.94 12.08 -1.75
N SER A 61 -12.92 13.31 -1.24
CA SER A 61 -11.65 13.97 -0.91
C SER A 61 -10.89 13.23 0.20
N PRO A 62 -9.56 13.38 0.29
CA PRO A 62 -8.76 12.78 1.37
C PRO A 62 -9.27 13.12 2.76
N LYS A 63 -9.65 14.38 2.99
CA LYS A 63 -10.21 14.83 4.28
C LYS A 63 -11.57 14.21 4.59
N GLN A 64 -12.42 14.04 3.56
CA GLN A 64 -13.70 13.38 3.75
C GLN A 64 -13.53 11.90 4.07
N TYR A 65 -12.64 11.21 3.36
CA TYR A 65 -12.31 9.81 3.68
C TYR A 65 -11.80 9.66 5.13
N LEU A 66 -10.88 10.52 5.56
CA LEU A 66 -10.40 10.54 6.94
C LEU A 66 -11.55 10.72 7.93
N LYS A 67 -12.43 11.68 7.66
CA LYS A 67 -13.61 11.93 8.49
C LYS A 67 -14.53 10.70 8.55
N ASP A 68 -14.84 10.10 7.44
CA ASP A 68 -15.73 8.93 7.37
C ASP A 68 -15.20 7.76 8.21
N VAL A 69 -13.90 7.49 8.13
CA VAL A 69 -13.23 6.43 8.90
C VAL A 69 -13.19 6.76 10.40
N THR A 70 -12.83 7.99 10.76
CA THR A 70 -12.68 8.41 12.16
C THR A 70 -14.01 8.60 12.87
N ASP A 71 -15.06 9.03 12.19
CA ASP A 71 -16.42 9.12 12.72
C ASP A 71 -16.95 7.75 13.18
N ALA A 72 -16.50 6.67 12.55
CA ALA A 72 -16.81 5.31 12.97
C ALA A 72 -15.91 4.77 14.11
N GLY A 73 -14.96 5.56 14.59
CA GLY A 73 -13.98 5.15 15.61
C GLY A 73 -12.88 4.23 15.10
N LEU A 74 -12.64 4.21 13.78
CA LEU A 74 -11.55 3.48 13.14
C LEU A 74 -10.36 4.42 12.84
N VAL A 75 -9.19 3.84 12.63
CA VAL A 75 -7.99 4.55 12.19
C VAL A 75 -7.81 4.39 10.69
N SER A 76 -7.64 5.51 9.98
CA SER A 76 -7.18 5.53 8.58
C SER A 76 -5.68 5.26 8.58
N LEU A 77 -5.29 3.97 8.49
CA LEU A 77 -3.93 3.53 8.79
C LEU A 77 -3.05 3.42 7.55
N SER A 78 -3.54 2.77 6.53
CA SER A 78 -2.78 2.36 5.36
C SER A 78 -3.59 2.45 4.08
N SER A 79 -2.90 2.46 2.94
CA SER A 79 -3.53 2.39 1.62
C SER A 79 -2.70 1.54 0.67
N HIS A 80 -3.36 0.61 -0.03
CA HIS A 80 -2.79 -0.01 -1.21
C HIS A 80 -2.85 0.96 -2.38
N THR A 81 -1.70 1.42 -2.83
CA THR A 81 -1.55 2.40 -3.90
C THR A 81 -0.32 2.09 -4.73
N SER A 82 -0.46 2.05 -6.03
CA SER A 82 0.65 1.77 -6.94
C SER A 82 0.65 2.72 -8.13
N HIS A 83 1.83 2.94 -8.66
CA HIS A 83 2.05 3.55 -9.96
C HIS A 83 3.19 2.82 -10.64
N ARG A 84 2.87 2.05 -11.67
CA ARG A 84 3.86 1.25 -12.39
C ARG A 84 4.59 2.11 -13.41
N LEU A 85 5.88 1.86 -13.57
CA LEU A 85 6.64 2.44 -14.67
C LEU A 85 6.09 1.95 -16.00
N SER A 86 6.04 2.81 -17.02
CA SER A 86 5.84 2.38 -18.40
C SER A 86 7.05 1.58 -18.89
N ALA A 87 6.90 0.86 -19.98
CA ALA A 87 7.99 0.09 -20.57
C ALA A 87 9.22 0.97 -20.93
N ASP A 88 8.98 2.19 -21.40
CA ASP A 88 10.04 3.14 -21.75
C ASP A 88 10.73 3.70 -20.50
N GLU A 89 9.97 4.05 -19.46
CA GLU A 89 10.54 4.50 -18.17
C GLU A 89 11.39 3.41 -17.53
N LEU A 90 10.90 2.16 -17.53
CA LEU A 90 11.63 1.01 -17.01
C LEU A 90 12.92 0.78 -17.80
N LYS A 91 12.84 0.77 -19.15
CA LYS A 91 13.99 0.57 -20.03
C LYS A 91 15.04 1.67 -19.91
N ASN A 92 14.60 2.92 -19.77
CA ASN A 92 15.50 4.08 -19.74
C ASN A 92 15.92 4.48 -18.31
N HIS A 93 15.50 3.74 -17.29
CA HIS A 93 15.72 4.08 -15.88
C HIS A 93 15.29 5.54 -15.57
N ASP A 94 14.14 5.95 -16.12
CA ASP A 94 13.60 7.31 -15.98
C ASP A 94 12.36 7.31 -15.10
N PHE A 95 12.47 7.88 -13.91
CA PHE A 95 11.40 7.95 -12.92
C PHE A 95 10.71 9.30 -12.86
N THR A 96 11.07 10.23 -13.72
CA THR A 96 10.67 11.65 -13.64
C THR A 96 9.15 11.81 -13.51
N ASN A 97 8.38 11.23 -14.44
CA ASN A 97 6.93 11.35 -14.44
C ASN A 97 6.29 10.55 -13.30
N ALA A 98 6.79 9.34 -13.04
CA ALA A 98 6.31 8.50 -11.96
C ALA A 98 6.49 9.19 -10.59
N LEU A 99 7.66 9.79 -10.32
CA LEU A 99 7.91 10.50 -9.07
C LEU A 99 7.09 11.79 -8.94
N LYS A 100 6.74 12.44 -10.06
CA LYS A 100 5.79 13.56 -10.04
C LYS A 100 4.41 13.10 -9.60
N TRP A 101 3.94 11.98 -10.16
CA TRP A 101 2.68 11.37 -9.75
C TRP A 101 2.68 11.00 -8.26
N TRP A 102 3.77 10.40 -7.77
CA TRP A 102 3.91 10.02 -6.36
C TRP A 102 3.87 11.22 -5.41
N LYS A 103 4.46 12.36 -5.78
CA LYS A 103 4.38 13.58 -4.96
C LYS A 103 2.94 14.02 -4.70
N GLU A 104 2.10 13.99 -5.73
CA GLU A 104 0.67 14.31 -5.59
C GLU A 104 -0.08 13.23 -4.78
N ALA A 105 0.20 11.96 -5.05
CA ALA A 105 -0.39 10.86 -4.29
C ALA A 105 -0.02 10.93 -2.79
N ILE A 106 1.23 11.13 -2.47
CA ILE A 106 1.73 11.26 -1.09
C ILE A 106 1.05 12.40 -0.35
N LYS A 107 0.88 13.55 -1.01
CA LYS A 107 0.14 14.69 -0.44
C LYS A 107 -1.29 14.31 -0.08
N ALA A 108 -2.01 13.67 -0.99
CA ALA A 108 -3.39 13.21 -0.73
C ALA A 108 -3.46 12.18 0.40
N HIS A 109 -2.50 11.25 0.46
CA HIS A 109 -2.43 10.24 1.52
C HIS A 109 -2.17 10.88 2.89
N LYS A 110 -1.31 11.89 2.94
CA LYS A 110 -1.06 12.66 4.17
C LYS A 110 -2.31 13.40 4.65
N GLU A 111 -3.05 14.03 3.73
CA GLU A 111 -4.33 14.68 4.05
C GLU A 111 -5.41 13.69 4.51
N ALA A 112 -5.34 12.44 4.07
CA ALA A 112 -6.20 11.34 4.53
C ALA A 112 -5.75 10.72 5.87
N GLY A 113 -4.70 11.26 6.51
CA GLY A 113 -4.20 10.81 7.80
C GLY A 113 -3.49 9.47 7.79
N LEU A 114 -3.07 8.98 6.61
CA LEU A 114 -2.45 7.67 6.45
C LEU A 114 -1.02 7.65 6.96
N THR A 115 -0.68 6.59 7.69
CA THR A 115 0.68 6.32 8.16
C THR A 115 1.49 5.54 7.13
N TYR A 116 0.84 4.64 6.40
CA TYR A 116 1.48 3.73 5.47
C TYR A 116 0.91 3.87 4.06
N ILE A 117 1.79 3.78 3.06
CA ILE A 117 1.44 3.51 1.67
C ILE A 117 2.12 2.21 1.27
N VAL A 118 1.35 1.27 0.74
CA VAL A 118 1.85 -0.04 0.34
C VAL A 118 1.54 -0.29 -1.13
N THR A 119 2.56 -0.52 -1.94
CA THR A 119 2.36 -0.97 -3.32
C THR A 119 1.95 -2.44 -3.33
N PRO A 120 0.72 -2.77 -3.80
CA PRO A 120 0.19 -4.13 -3.71
C PRO A 120 0.75 -5.08 -4.76
N SER A 121 1.27 -4.57 -5.85
CA SER A 121 1.98 -5.35 -6.88
C SER A 121 2.68 -4.44 -7.88
N ASP A 122 3.72 -4.96 -8.53
CA ASP A 122 4.43 -4.26 -9.60
C ASP A 122 4.77 -5.25 -10.73
N HIS A 123 5.56 -4.82 -11.72
CA HIS A 123 6.07 -5.67 -12.76
C HIS A 123 6.92 -6.82 -12.19
N PHE A 124 6.82 -7.99 -12.83
CA PHE A 124 7.82 -9.03 -12.64
C PHE A 124 9.00 -8.73 -13.58
N PRO A 125 10.24 -8.60 -13.04
CA PRO A 125 11.38 -8.25 -13.88
C PRO A 125 11.76 -9.39 -14.82
N LYS A 126 12.04 -9.06 -16.06
CA LYS A 126 12.48 -10.00 -17.11
C LYS A 126 13.99 -10.20 -17.15
N SER A 127 14.74 -9.42 -16.37
CA SER A 127 16.19 -9.47 -16.27
C SER A 127 16.66 -8.90 -14.93
N LEU A 128 17.93 -9.16 -14.58
CA LEU A 128 18.55 -8.55 -13.40
C LEU A 128 18.69 -7.02 -13.53
N GLU A 129 18.81 -6.51 -14.75
CA GLU A 129 18.83 -5.06 -15.01
C GLU A 129 17.46 -4.42 -14.70
N GLU A 130 16.37 -5.02 -15.19
CA GLU A 130 15.02 -4.56 -14.84
C GLU A 130 14.76 -4.70 -13.33
N ALA A 131 15.21 -5.79 -12.70
CA ALA A 131 15.10 -6.00 -11.25
C ALA A 131 15.80 -4.88 -10.47
N LYS A 132 17.01 -4.49 -10.89
CA LYS A 132 17.73 -3.38 -10.30
C LYS A 132 16.97 -2.05 -10.48
N THR A 133 16.46 -1.78 -11.67
CA THR A 133 15.67 -0.57 -11.96
C THR A 133 14.43 -0.49 -11.08
N LEU A 134 13.72 -1.60 -10.88
CA LEU A 134 12.55 -1.64 -9.98
C LEU A 134 12.95 -1.38 -8.52
N CYS A 135 14.05 -1.96 -8.04
CA CYS A 135 14.56 -1.69 -6.68
C CYS A 135 14.92 -0.20 -6.50
N ASP A 136 15.62 0.38 -7.47
CA ASP A 136 15.98 1.81 -7.46
C ASP A 136 14.72 2.69 -7.44
N TYR A 137 13.72 2.34 -8.25
CA TYR A 137 12.43 3.04 -8.27
C TYR A 137 11.71 3.00 -6.92
N HIS A 138 11.57 1.82 -6.32
CA HIS A 138 10.93 1.70 -5.00
C HIS A 138 11.70 2.40 -3.89
N ASN A 139 13.04 2.44 -3.97
CA ASN A 139 13.86 3.22 -3.04
C ASN A 139 13.57 4.74 -3.18
N GLU A 140 13.44 5.26 -4.40
CA GLU A 140 13.12 6.68 -4.63
C GLU A 140 11.70 7.02 -4.15
N VAL A 141 10.71 6.16 -4.40
CA VAL A 141 9.34 6.33 -3.88
C VAL A 141 9.35 6.32 -2.34
N GLY A 142 10.04 5.36 -1.74
CA GLY A 142 10.17 5.26 -0.29
C GLY A 142 10.85 6.46 0.34
N LYS A 143 11.86 7.03 -0.33
CA LYS A 143 12.52 8.27 0.09
C LYS A 143 11.55 9.45 0.10
N LEU A 144 10.76 9.64 -0.96
CA LEU A 144 9.73 10.68 -1.02
C LEU A 144 8.69 10.52 0.09
N CYS A 145 8.23 9.29 0.34
CA CYS A 145 7.30 9.01 1.43
C CYS A 145 7.90 9.36 2.79
N LYS A 146 9.14 8.96 3.05
CA LYS A 146 9.86 9.26 4.29
C LYS A 146 10.01 10.76 4.54
N GLU A 147 10.35 11.54 3.50
CA GLU A 147 10.42 12.99 3.57
C GLU A 147 9.08 13.64 3.93
N ALA A 148 7.97 13.02 3.53
CA ALA A 148 6.62 13.44 3.89
C ALA A 148 6.12 12.91 5.26
N GLY A 149 6.90 12.06 5.93
CA GLY A 149 6.52 11.41 7.19
C GLY A 149 5.56 10.22 7.01
N ILE A 150 5.59 9.59 5.84
CA ILE A 150 4.82 8.36 5.52
C ILE A 150 5.80 7.19 5.38
N ILE A 151 5.41 6.01 5.82
CA ILE A 151 6.18 4.78 5.69
C ILE A 151 5.71 4.06 4.43
N TYR A 152 6.65 3.76 3.53
CA TYR A 152 6.37 3.10 2.26
C TYR A 152 6.77 1.63 2.29
N GLY A 153 5.95 0.78 1.70
CA GLY A 153 6.22 -0.65 1.62
C GLY A 153 5.67 -1.34 0.38
N TYR A 154 5.96 -2.63 0.30
CA TYR A 154 5.52 -3.53 -0.76
C TYR A 154 4.79 -4.73 -0.18
N HIS A 155 3.68 -5.12 -0.82
CA HIS A 155 2.88 -6.30 -0.49
C HIS A 155 3.11 -7.38 -1.54
N ASN A 156 3.46 -8.59 -1.09
CA ASN A 156 3.71 -9.70 -2.00
C ASN A 156 2.45 -10.47 -2.38
N HIS A 157 2.51 -11.05 -3.56
CA HIS A 157 1.71 -12.18 -4.00
C HIS A 157 2.61 -13.43 -4.17
N SER A 158 2.16 -14.42 -4.90
CA SER A 158 2.94 -15.65 -5.14
C SER A 158 4.01 -15.51 -6.23
N PHE A 159 3.80 -14.60 -7.19
CA PHE A 159 4.70 -14.49 -8.35
C PHE A 159 6.08 -13.94 -8.01
N GLU A 160 6.21 -13.17 -6.93
CA GLU A 160 7.49 -12.61 -6.49
C GLU A 160 8.47 -13.70 -6.04
N PHE A 161 7.97 -14.87 -5.66
CA PHE A 161 8.81 -16.01 -5.25
C PHE A 161 9.36 -16.83 -6.43
N LYS A 162 9.12 -16.39 -7.66
CA LYS A 162 9.68 -17.00 -8.87
C LYS A 162 11.09 -16.48 -9.16
N LYS A 163 11.88 -17.30 -9.84
CA LYS A 163 13.18 -16.88 -10.36
C LYS A 163 13.00 -15.89 -11.50
N ILE A 164 13.87 -14.88 -11.54
CA ILE A 164 13.99 -13.95 -12.66
C ILE A 164 14.45 -14.74 -13.89
N ASP A 165 13.88 -14.44 -15.07
CA ASP A 165 14.17 -15.15 -16.29
C ASP A 165 15.68 -15.22 -16.58
N ASN A 166 16.15 -16.38 -17.01
CA ASN A 166 17.55 -16.67 -17.30
C ASN A 166 18.52 -16.46 -16.11
N SER A 167 18.03 -16.57 -14.88
CA SER A 167 18.85 -16.46 -13.67
C SER A 167 18.41 -17.50 -12.62
N ASP A 168 19.27 -17.72 -11.62
CA ASP A 168 18.94 -18.52 -10.43
C ASP A 168 18.45 -17.65 -9.26
N VAL A 169 18.25 -16.36 -9.50
CA VAL A 169 17.90 -15.38 -8.49
C VAL A 169 16.38 -15.30 -8.34
N VAL A 170 15.87 -15.52 -7.13
CA VAL A 170 14.46 -15.31 -6.78
C VAL A 170 14.20 -13.82 -6.67
N TRP A 171 13.13 -13.33 -7.35
CA TRP A 171 12.82 -11.90 -7.37
C TRP A 171 12.59 -11.32 -5.97
N TYR A 172 11.83 -11.99 -5.12
CA TYR A 172 11.56 -11.52 -3.76
C TYR A 172 12.84 -11.33 -2.92
N ASP A 173 13.77 -12.28 -3.01
CA ASP A 173 15.05 -12.22 -2.30
C ASP A 173 15.91 -11.06 -2.83
N TYR A 174 15.97 -10.90 -4.15
CA TYR A 174 16.67 -9.79 -4.78
C TYR A 174 16.10 -8.44 -4.35
N PHE A 175 14.77 -8.35 -4.31
CA PHE A 175 14.04 -7.14 -3.92
C PHE A 175 14.34 -6.76 -2.45
N LEU A 176 14.28 -7.73 -1.54
CA LEU A 176 14.65 -7.53 -0.13
C LEU A 176 16.09 -7.04 0.04
N GLN A 177 17.03 -7.62 -0.72
CA GLN A 177 18.46 -7.33 -0.59
C GLN A 177 18.86 -5.99 -1.23
N ASN A 178 18.12 -5.53 -2.23
CA ASN A 178 18.46 -4.33 -3.03
C ASN A 178 17.57 -3.12 -2.77
N THR A 179 16.62 -3.22 -1.84
CA THR A 179 15.90 -2.07 -1.29
C THR A 179 16.44 -1.70 0.08
N LYS A 180 16.36 -0.40 0.41
CA LYS A 180 16.85 0.10 1.69
C LYS A 180 15.78 -0.05 2.76
N PRO A 181 16.04 -0.70 3.91
CA PRO A 181 15.06 -0.90 4.98
C PRO A 181 14.49 0.41 5.54
N GLU A 182 15.23 1.50 5.43
CA GLU A 182 14.80 2.83 5.83
C GLU A 182 13.80 3.47 4.87
N PHE A 183 13.67 2.95 3.63
CA PHE A 183 12.77 3.46 2.59
C PHE A 183 11.63 2.50 2.26
N VAL A 184 11.87 1.20 2.31
CA VAL A 184 10.91 0.18 1.88
C VAL A 184 10.77 -0.91 2.93
N PHE A 185 9.57 -1.06 3.50
CA PHE A 185 9.25 -2.24 4.30
C PHE A 185 8.44 -3.26 3.48
N PHE A 186 8.31 -4.47 4.00
CA PHE A 186 7.56 -5.54 3.34
C PHE A 186 6.34 -5.93 4.17
N GLN A 187 5.16 -5.76 3.57
CA GLN A 187 3.91 -6.27 4.12
C GLN A 187 3.72 -7.70 3.61
N MET A 188 4.07 -8.69 4.44
CA MET A 188 4.00 -10.08 4.04
C MET A 188 2.55 -10.57 3.99
N ASP A 189 2.11 -11.03 2.82
CA ASP A 189 0.89 -11.81 2.66
C ASP A 189 1.20 -13.29 2.83
N VAL A 190 0.86 -13.82 4.01
CA VAL A 190 1.17 -15.20 4.39
C VAL A 190 0.45 -16.22 3.51
N TYR A 191 -0.76 -15.90 3.04
CA TYR A 191 -1.51 -16.80 2.15
C TYR A 191 -0.73 -17.06 0.85
N TRP A 192 -0.22 -16.02 0.23
CA TRP A 192 0.55 -16.13 -1.02
C TRP A 192 1.94 -16.74 -0.82
N CYS A 193 2.52 -16.62 0.38
CA CYS A 193 3.78 -17.30 0.70
C CYS A 193 3.63 -18.82 0.78
N MET A 194 2.42 -19.31 1.00
CA MET A 194 2.12 -20.74 1.18
C MET A 194 1.68 -21.45 -0.11
N MET A 195 1.46 -20.71 -1.20
CA MET A 195 0.98 -21.21 -2.50
C MET A 195 2.14 -21.43 -3.48
#